data_bc66f4afa52d813d07bcde31b97dc7b4
#
_entry.id   bc66f4afa52d813d07bcde31b97dc7b4
#
_cell.length_a   1.000
_cell.length_b   1.000
_cell.length_c   1.000
_cell.angle_alpha   90.00
_cell.angle_beta   90.00
_cell.angle_gamma   90.00
#
_symmetry.space_group_name_H-M   'P 1'
#
loop_
_entity.id
_entity.type
_entity.pdbx_description
1 polymer ?
#
loop_
_entity_poly.entity_id
_entity_poly.type
_entity_poly.pdbx_seq_one_letter_code
_entity_poly.pdbx_strand_id
1 'polypeptide(L)'
;MAYTETTTTTYGQRVKKSFGGIGSGILLFIVGTILLWWNEGRAVKTTKMLNEAAGVTVEMTDIGTIDPQFDGKLVHATGMTATIDSLIDSDFGVGVTAVKFNRKVEYYQWVENSKSQTKDKIGGGQETVTTYTYEKKWVNSPVASENFHDPEYQGANRIRIAIDDLRQTAENVSSEPIA
;
A
#
# COMPACT_ATOMS: atom_id res chain seq x y z
N MET A 1 -20.89 20.63 -6.80
CA MET A 1 -21.60 21.29 -5.68
C MET A 1 -21.00 20.81 -4.36
N ALA A 2 -21.21 21.50 -3.25
CA ALA A 2 -20.71 21.09 -1.96
C ALA A 2 -21.91 20.79 -1.05
N TYR A 3 -21.93 19.61 -0.44
CA TYR A 3 -22.91 19.22 0.57
C TYR A 3 -22.37 19.54 1.95
N THR A 4 -23.17 20.05 2.86
CA THR A 4 -22.71 20.48 4.19
C THR A 4 -23.58 19.86 5.29
N GLU A 5 -22.92 19.25 6.27
CA GLU A 5 -23.55 18.68 7.45
C GLU A 5 -23.03 19.39 8.70
N THR A 6 -23.92 19.65 9.65
CA THR A 6 -23.56 20.29 10.93
C THR A 6 -23.89 19.36 12.09
N THR A 7 -22.87 19.00 12.87
CA THR A 7 -23.00 18.17 14.06
C THR A 7 -22.67 18.97 15.31
N THR A 8 -23.52 18.88 16.35
CA THR A 8 -23.29 19.56 17.64
C THR A 8 -22.95 18.53 18.69
N THR A 9 -21.85 18.72 19.42
CA THR A 9 -21.43 17.87 20.54
C THR A 9 -21.51 18.65 21.86
N THR A 10 -22.17 18.09 22.86
CA THR A 10 -22.31 18.72 24.18
C THR A 10 -21.03 18.57 25.00
N TYR A 11 -20.84 19.43 26.02
CA TYR A 11 -19.69 19.36 26.92
C TYR A 11 -19.53 17.96 27.55
N GLY A 12 -20.61 17.37 28.08
CA GLY A 12 -20.57 16.05 28.69
C GLY A 12 -20.14 14.94 27.73
N GLN A 13 -20.56 15.01 26.47
CA GLN A 13 -20.13 14.06 25.42
C GLN A 13 -18.64 14.21 25.10
N ARG A 14 -18.13 15.46 25.08
CA ARG A 14 -16.71 15.73 24.87
C ARG A 14 -15.86 15.12 25.99
N VAL A 15 -16.23 15.36 27.26
CA VAL A 15 -15.53 14.81 28.43
C VAL A 15 -15.52 13.29 28.39
N LYS A 16 -16.66 12.64 28.13
CA LYS A 16 -16.75 11.18 28.01
C LYS A 16 -15.85 10.63 26.90
N LYS A 17 -15.84 11.27 25.73
CA LYS A 17 -15.00 10.89 24.60
C LYS A 17 -13.51 11.09 24.88
N SER A 18 -13.16 12.12 25.68
CA SER A 18 -11.77 12.41 26.08
C SER A 18 -11.20 11.31 26.96
N PHE A 19 -11.96 10.76 27.91
CA PHE A 19 -11.52 9.63 28.72
C PHE A 19 -11.23 8.38 27.89
N GLY A 20 -12.08 8.08 26.90
CA GLY A 20 -11.82 7.00 25.95
C GLY A 20 -10.53 7.23 25.12
N GLY A 21 -10.29 8.48 24.72
CA GLY A 21 -9.07 8.87 23.99
C GLY A 21 -7.79 8.70 24.79
N ILE A 22 -7.81 9.06 26.10
CA ILE A 22 -6.65 8.89 26.99
C ILE A 22 -6.32 7.41 27.16
N GLY A 23 -7.31 6.55 27.41
CA GLY A 23 -7.09 5.11 27.56
C GLY A 23 -6.51 4.47 26.29
N SER A 24 -7.07 4.81 25.15
CA SER A 24 -6.55 4.32 23.85
C SER A 24 -5.14 4.85 23.55
N GLY A 25 -4.85 6.10 23.89
CA GLY A 25 -3.52 6.70 23.76
C GLY A 25 -2.44 5.97 24.56
N ILE A 26 -2.73 5.65 25.82
CA ILE A 26 -1.81 4.87 26.67
C ILE A 26 -1.59 3.47 26.10
N LEU A 27 -2.65 2.79 25.67
CA LEU A 27 -2.55 1.48 25.05
C LEU A 27 -1.67 1.51 23.80
N LEU A 28 -1.92 2.46 22.90
CA LEU A 28 -1.13 2.63 21.67
C LEU A 28 0.33 2.96 21.96
N PHE A 29 0.61 3.75 23.00
CA PHE A 29 1.98 4.05 23.43
C PHE A 29 2.71 2.78 23.86
N ILE A 30 2.07 1.93 24.69
CA ILE A 30 2.66 0.66 25.14
C ILE A 30 2.91 -0.28 23.95
N VAL A 31 1.91 -0.46 23.08
CA VAL A 31 2.03 -1.31 21.89
C VAL A 31 3.10 -0.78 20.96
N GLY A 32 3.14 0.52 20.72
CA GLY A 32 4.17 1.16 19.89
C GLY A 32 5.58 0.96 20.44
N THR A 33 5.76 1.09 21.74
CA THR A 33 7.07 0.86 22.40
C THR A 33 7.54 -0.59 22.25
N ILE A 34 6.63 -1.57 22.43
CA ILE A 34 6.95 -2.98 22.24
C ILE A 34 7.32 -3.28 20.78
N LEU A 35 6.56 -2.74 19.82
CA LEU A 35 6.84 -2.90 18.40
C LEU A 35 8.17 -2.28 17.99
N LEU A 36 8.49 -1.09 18.49
CA LEU A 36 9.78 -0.44 18.23
C LEU A 36 10.95 -1.27 18.76
N TRP A 37 10.84 -1.78 19.99
CA TRP A 37 11.88 -2.62 20.55
C TRP A 37 12.08 -3.93 19.77
N TRP A 38 10.99 -4.57 19.38
CA TRP A 38 11.06 -5.77 18.55
C TRP A 38 11.66 -5.48 17.17
N ASN A 39 11.22 -4.41 16.51
CA ASN A 39 11.75 -3.99 15.22
C ASN A 39 13.24 -3.66 15.28
N GLU A 40 13.69 -2.98 16.34
CA GLU A 40 15.12 -2.68 16.55
C GLU A 40 15.95 -3.96 16.64
N GLY A 41 15.51 -4.93 17.44
CA GLY A 41 16.19 -6.22 17.55
C GLY A 41 16.29 -6.98 16.21
N ARG A 42 15.26 -6.86 15.38
CA ARG A 42 15.24 -7.44 14.02
C ARG A 42 16.18 -6.68 13.08
N ALA A 43 16.14 -5.35 13.10
CA ALA A 43 16.99 -4.49 12.27
C ALA A 43 18.49 -4.75 12.56
N VAL A 44 18.88 -4.81 13.82
CA VAL A 44 20.26 -5.12 14.22
C VAL A 44 20.72 -6.49 13.72
N LYS A 45 19.88 -7.52 13.85
CA LYS A 45 20.19 -8.86 13.32
C LYS A 45 20.38 -8.84 11.81
N THR A 46 19.48 -8.20 11.10
CA THR A 46 19.54 -8.11 9.63
C THR A 46 20.79 -7.36 9.18
N THR A 47 21.10 -6.22 9.81
CA THR A 47 22.30 -5.43 9.50
C THR A 47 23.58 -6.24 9.76
N LYS A 48 23.65 -6.95 10.87
CA LYS A 48 24.80 -7.80 11.18
C LYS A 48 24.99 -8.90 10.13
N MET A 49 23.90 -9.59 9.78
CA MET A 49 23.92 -10.64 8.76
C MET A 49 24.33 -10.09 7.36
N LEU A 50 23.81 -8.92 6.97
CA LEU A 50 24.18 -8.29 5.70
C LEU A 50 25.64 -7.85 5.67
N ASN A 51 26.16 -7.29 6.77
CA ASN A 51 27.57 -6.90 6.86
C ASN A 51 28.50 -8.13 6.81
N GLU A 52 28.13 -9.22 7.45
CA GLU A 52 28.87 -10.48 7.40
C GLU A 52 28.85 -11.05 5.97
N ALA A 53 27.68 -11.09 5.32
CA ALA A 53 27.55 -11.51 3.94
C ALA A 53 28.39 -10.65 2.98
N ALA A 54 28.31 -9.32 3.12
CA ALA A 54 29.08 -8.39 2.29
C ALA A 54 30.61 -8.59 2.46
N GLY A 55 31.06 -8.95 3.68
CA GLY A 55 32.47 -9.20 3.95
C GLY A 55 33.05 -10.47 3.32
N VAL A 56 32.18 -11.45 2.98
CA VAL A 56 32.60 -12.74 2.39
C VAL A 56 32.15 -12.91 0.94
N THR A 57 31.39 -11.93 0.40
CA THR A 57 30.93 -11.97 -0.98
C THR A 57 32.06 -11.70 -1.94
N VAL A 58 32.18 -12.54 -2.96
CA VAL A 58 33.13 -12.39 -4.07
C VAL A 58 32.35 -11.96 -5.32
N GLU A 59 32.89 -10.97 -6.03
CA GLU A 59 32.29 -10.53 -7.29
C GLU A 59 32.57 -11.55 -8.39
N MET A 60 31.50 -11.98 -9.08
CA MET A 60 31.58 -12.87 -10.23
C MET A 60 31.19 -12.06 -11.48
N THR A 61 32.19 -11.78 -12.32
CA THR A 61 31.99 -10.92 -13.50
C THR A 61 31.46 -11.67 -14.72
N ASP A 62 31.69 -12.97 -14.80
CA ASP A 62 31.20 -13.82 -15.90
C ASP A 62 30.25 -14.90 -15.35
N ILE A 63 28.98 -14.78 -15.70
CA ILE A 63 27.93 -15.75 -15.35
C ILE A 63 27.73 -16.81 -16.44
N GLY A 64 28.39 -16.69 -17.59
CA GLY A 64 28.26 -17.58 -18.75
C GLY A 64 29.00 -18.89 -18.60
N THR A 65 30.00 -18.94 -17.70
CA THR A 65 30.84 -20.14 -17.49
C THR A 65 30.84 -20.55 -16.01
N ILE A 66 30.84 -21.88 -15.80
CA ILE A 66 30.98 -22.43 -14.44
C ILE A 66 32.47 -22.43 -14.10
N ASP A 67 32.86 -21.62 -13.13
CA ASP A 67 34.24 -21.53 -12.66
C ASP A 67 34.37 -22.18 -11.27
N PRO A 68 35.16 -23.28 -11.15
CA PRO A 68 35.35 -23.99 -9.89
C PRO A 68 35.93 -23.13 -8.75
N GLN A 69 36.58 -22.01 -9.06
CA GLN A 69 37.11 -21.10 -8.04
C GLN A 69 36.05 -20.51 -7.12
N PHE A 70 34.78 -20.46 -7.60
CA PHE A 70 33.64 -19.92 -6.85
C PHE A 70 32.88 -21.00 -6.05
N ASP A 71 33.28 -22.27 -6.17
CA ASP A 71 32.60 -23.35 -5.46
C ASP A 71 32.64 -23.15 -3.94
N GLY A 72 31.47 -23.25 -3.30
CA GLY A 72 31.29 -23.03 -1.86
C GLY A 72 31.44 -21.58 -1.39
N LYS A 73 31.60 -20.60 -2.29
CA LYS A 73 31.66 -19.17 -1.94
C LYS A 73 30.31 -18.49 -2.14
N LEU A 74 30.08 -17.42 -1.37
CA LEU A 74 28.98 -16.48 -1.62
C LEU A 74 29.44 -15.55 -2.73
N VAL A 75 28.75 -15.54 -3.87
CA VAL A 75 29.07 -14.71 -5.02
C VAL A 75 28.01 -13.64 -5.26
N HIS A 76 28.42 -12.49 -5.71
CA HIS A 76 27.58 -11.46 -6.29
C HIS A 76 27.78 -11.48 -7.80
N ALA A 77 26.70 -11.67 -8.54
CA ALA A 77 26.74 -11.72 -10.01
C ALA A 77 25.61 -10.86 -10.57
N THR A 78 25.89 -10.18 -11.68
CA THR A 78 24.91 -9.40 -12.43
C THR A 78 24.75 -9.98 -13.83
N GLY A 79 23.49 -10.05 -14.29
CA GLY A 79 23.17 -10.58 -15.62
C GLY A 79 21.79 -10.17 -16.07
N MET A 80 21.51 -10.34 -17.36
CA MET A 80 20.17 -10.19 -17.89
C MET A 80 19.34 -11.42 -17.55
N THR A 81 18.13 -11.21 -17.07
CA THR A 81 17.17 -12.30 -16.88
C THR A 81 16.44 -12.57 -18.19
N ALA A 82 16.38 -13.85 -18.58
CA ALA A 82 15.62 -14.33 -19.72
C ALA A 82 14.66 -15.43 -19.31
N THR A 83 13.61 -15.62 -20.07
CA THR A 83 12.64 -16.70 -19.88
C THR A 83 12.05 -17.13 -21.21
N ILE A 84 11.63 -18.38 -21.28
CA ILE A 84 10.80 -18.90 -22.37
C ILE A 84 9.32 -18.96 -22.00
N ASP A 85 8.99 -18.66 -20.73
CA ASP A 85 7.63 -18.74 -20.24
C ASP A 85 6.76 -17.63 -20.83
N SER A 86 5.57 -18.00 -21.27
CA SER A 86 4.54 -17.07 -21.70
C SER A 86 3.56 -16.82 -20.56
N LEU A 87 3.49 -15.57 -20.13
CA LEU A 87 2.54 -15.12 -19.11
C LEU A 87 1.27 -14.59 -19.80
N ILE A 88 0.11 -15.05 -19.36
CA ILE A 88 -1.15 -14.78 -20.05
C ILE A 88 -2.15 -14.15 -19.08
N ASP A 89 -2.67 -13.00 -19.47
CA ASP A 89 -3.87 -12.41 -18.87
C ASP A 89 -5.11 -12.94 -19.61
N SER A 90 -5.78 -13.88 -19.01
CA SER A 90 -6.97 -14.52 -19.60
C SER A 90 -8.16 -13.57 -19.72
N ASP A 91 -8.26 -12.56 -18.84
CA ASP A 91 -9.39 -11.63 -18.84
C ASP A 91 -9.36 -10.70 -20.06
N PHE A 92 -8.15 -10.34 -20.51
CA PHE A 92 -7.96 -9.45 -21.67
C PHE A 92 -7.40 -10.16 -22.90
N GLY A 93 -7.06 -11.44 -22.80
CA GLY A 93 -6.46 -12.20 -23.90
C GLY A 93 -5.08 -11.69 -24.31
N VAL A 94 -4.33 -11.09 -23.39
CA VAL A 94 -2.99 -10.57 -23.63
C VAL A 94 -1.96 -11.54 -23.11
N GLY A 95 -1.00 -11.92 -23.96
CA GLY A 95 0.11 -12.81 -23.61
C GLY A 95 1.46 -12.19 -23.98
N VAL A 96 2.46 -12.43 -23.16
CA VAL A 96 3.82 -11.94 -23.36
C VAL A 96 4.85 -12.92 -22.78
N THR A 97 5.94 -13.13 -23.50
CA THR A 97 7.12 -13.84 -22.95
C THR A 97 7.92 -12.83 -22.13
N ALA A 98 7.83 -12.94 -20.81
CA ALA A 98 8.46 -12.01 -19.88
C ALA A 98 8.68 -12.65 -18.51
N VAL A 99 9.72 -12.22 -17.80
CA VAL A 99 10.01 -12.68 -16.44
C VAL A 99 8.91 -12.28 -15.47
N LYS A 100 8.25 -11.14 -15.72
CA LYS A 100 7.17 -10.64 -14.90
C LYS A 100 6.14 -9.89 -15.72
N PHE A 101 4.89 -10.16 -15.44
CA PHE A 101 3.75 -9.47 -16.02
C PHE A 101 2.89 -8.90 -14.91
N ASN A 102 2.56 -7.61 -14.99
CA ASN A 102 1.68 -6.96 -14.04
C ASN A 102 0.56 -6.23 -14.78
N ARG A 103 -0.67 -6.50 -14.35
CA ARG A 103 -1.83 -5.69 -14.68
C ARG A 103 -2.17 -4.83 -13.47
N LYS A 104 -2.26 -3.53 -13.66
CA LYS A 104 -2.78 -2.60 -12.67
C LYS A 104 -4.13 -2.10 -13.13
N VAL A 105 -5.14 -2.22 -12.27
CA VAL A 105 -6.50 -1.79 -12.56
C VAL A 105 -6.78 -0.46 -11.86
N GLU A 106 -7.32 0.48 -12.60
CA GLU A 106 -7.76 1.77 -12.06
C GLU A 106 -9.17 2.07 -12.56
N TYR A 107 -9.98 2.64 -11.67
CA TYR A 107 -11.37 3.00 -11.94
C TYR A 107 -11.51 4.51 -11.98
N TYR A 108 -12.06 5.06 -13.06
CA TYR A 108 -12.38 6.48 -13.13
C TYR A 108 -13.75 6.73 -12.53
N GLN A 109 -13.78 7.14 -11.26
CA GLN A 109 -15.00 7.18 -10.45
C GLN A 109 -15.13 8.48 -9.66
N TRP A 110 -16.36 8.76 -9.22
CA TRP A 110 -16.62 9.79 -8.23
C TRP A 110 -16.00 9.40 -6.89
N VAL A 111 -15.35 10.38 -6.28
CA VAL A 111 -14.77 10.27 -4.94
C VAL A 111 -15.31 11.41 -4.10
N GLU A 112 -15.72 11.09 -2.88
CA GLU A 112 -16.12 12.07 -1.88
C GLU A 112 -14.88 12.49 -1.08
N ASN A 113 -14.65 13.80 -0.98
CA ASN A 113 -13.66 14.38 -0.08
C ASN A 113 -14.42 15.17 0.99
N SER A 114 -13.99 15.07 2.25
CA SER A 114 -14.59 15.79 3.36
C SER A 114 -13.60 16.75 4.02
N LYS A 115 -14.10 17.93 4.41
CA LYS A 115 -13.35 18.91 5.20
C LYS A 115 -14.21 19.36 6.36
N SER A 116 -13.75 19.10 7.58
CA SER A 116 -14.45 19.48 8.79
C SER A 116 -13.81 20.71 9.42
N GLN A 117 -14.65 21.63 9.88
CA GLN A 117 -14.28 22.78 10.69
C GLN A 117 -15.06 22.75 12.00
N THR A 118 -14.34 22.83 13.10
CA THR A 118 -14.94 22.79 14.43
C THR A 118 -14.80 24.13 15.12
N LYS A 119 -15.88 24.63 15.73
CA LYS A 119 -15.92 25.83 16.54
C LYS A 119 -16.41 25.51 17.94
N ASP A 120 -15.75 26.05 18.96
CA ASP A 120 -16.20 25.97 20.33
C ASP A 120 -17.36 26.93 20.57
N LYS A 121 -18.39 26.45 21.27
CA LYS A 121 -19.56 27.24 21.71
C LYS A 121 -19.42 27.68 23.16
N ILE A 122 -20.02 28.79 23.51
CA ILE A 122 -20.16 29.22 24.91
C ILE A 122 -20.90 28.10 25.67
N GLY A 123 -20.34 27.68 26.82
CA GLY A 123 -20.83 26.54 27.58
C GLY A 123 -20.10 25.20 27.31
N GLY A 124 -19.00 25.23 26.54
CA GLY A 124 -18.08 24.11 26.36
C GLY A 124 -18.53 23.07 25.31
N GLY A 125 -19.64 23.31 24.62
CA GLY A 125 -20.04 22.49 23.46
C GLY A 125 -19.20 22.80 22.22
N GLN A 126 -19.28 21.95 21.21
CA GLN A 126 -18.64 22.13 19.90
C GLN A 126 -19.66 22.01 18.78
N GLU A 127 -19.47 22.80 17.74
CA GLU A 127 -20.16 22.66 16.47
C GLU A 127 -19.13 22.32 15.38
N THR A 128 -19.35 21.20 14.73
CA THR A 128 -18.53 20.77 13.61
C THR A 128 -19.35 20.87 12.33
N VAL A 129 -18.84 21.65 11.39
CA VAL A 129 -19.38 21.77 10.04
C VAL A 129 -18.49 20.96 9.12
N THR A 130 -19.03 19.92 8.50
CA THR A 130 -18.34 19.10 7.52
C THR A 130 -18.86 19.42 6.13
N THR A 131 -17.96 19.79 5.25
CA THR A 131 -18.26 20.07 3.84
C THR A 131 -17.74 18.89 3.01
N TYR A 132 -18.61 18.32 2.22
CA TYR A 132 -18.30 17.22 1.30
C TYR A 132 -18.22 17.77 -0.12
N THR A 133 -17.18 17.38 -0.84
CA THR A 133 -16.96 17.76 -2.24
C THR A 133 -16.73 16.51 -3.08
N TYR A 134 -17.18 16.53 -4.32
CA TYR A 134 -17.19 15.37 -5.20
C TYR A 134 -16.37 15.69 -6.44
N GLU A 135 -15.47 14.77 -6.80
CA GLU A 135 -14.66 14.86 -8.01
C GLU A 135 -14.54 13.48 -8.66
N LYS A 136 -14.35 13.47 -9.98
CA LYS A 136 -13.97 12.22 -10.68
C LYS A 136 -12.47 12.12 -10.76
N LYS A 137 -11.93 10.98 -10.33
CA LYS A 137 -10.51 10.66 -10.46
C LYS A 137 -10.26 9.16 -10.59
N TRP A 138 -9.07 8.81 -11.03
CA TRP A 138 -8.61 7.43 -11.06
C TRP A 138 -8.31 6.94 -9.64
N VAL A 139 -8.84 5.78 -9.29
CA VAL A 139 -8.64 5.12 -7.99
C VAL A 139 -8.32 3.65 -8.21
N ASN A 140 -7.49 3.09 -7.32
CA ASN A 140 -7.03 1.71 -7.43
C ASN A 140 -8.07 0.66 -6.98
N SER A 141 -9.15 1.08 -6.38
CA SER A 141 -10.23 0.20 -5.91
C SER A 141 -11.59 0.84 -6.12
N PRO A 142 -12.63 0.03 -6.30
CA PRO A 142 -13.99 0.52 -6.41
C PRO A 142 -14.43 1.36 -5.21
N VAL A 143 -15.08 2.48 -5.46
CA VAL A 143 -15.65 3.35 -4.43
C VAL A 143 -17.15 3.11 -4.32
N ALA A 144 -17.60 2.72 -3.13
CA ALA A 144 -19.01 2.50 -2.81
C ALA A 144 -19.73 3.85 -2.66
N SER A 145 -20.26 4.37 -3.76
CA SER A 145 -20.94 5.66 -3.79
C SER A 145 -22.32 5.64 -3.14
N GLU A 146 -22.85 4.49 -2.78
CA GLU A 146 -24.07 4.34 -1.99
C GLU A 146 -23.95 4.99 -0.61
N ASN A 147 -22.73 5.11 -0.10
CA ASN A 147 -22.41 5.69 1.20
C ASN A 147 -22.08 7.20 1.14
N PHE A 148 -22.17 7.84 0.00
CA PHE A 148 -21.94 9.28 -0.11
C PHE A 148 -22.98 10.07 0.65
N HIS A 149 -22.58 11.20 1.23
CA HIS A 149 -23.43 12.04 2.05
C HIS A 149 -24.43 12.86 1.23
N ASP A 150 -24.04 13.29 0.04
CA ASP A 150 -24.94 14.04 -0.85
C ASP A 150 -25.80 13.06 -1.67
N PRO A 151 -27.15 13.13 -1.54
CA PRO A 151 -28.05 12.27 -2.30
C PRO A 151 -27.91 12.35 -3.82
N GLU A 152 -27.42 13.48 -4.36
CA GLU A 152 -27.18 13.65 -5.80
C GLU A 152 -26.09 12.71 -6.32
N TYR A 153 -25.12 12.36 -5.47
CA TYR A 153 -23.99 11.51 -5.82
C TYR A 153 -24.13 10.06 -5.30
N GLN A 154 -25.16 9.76 -4.52
CA GLN A 154 -25.42 8.40 -4.06
C GLN A 154 -25.69 7.47 -5.23
N GLY A 155 -25.00 6.34 -5.29
CA GLY A 155 -25.11 5.36 -6.38
C GLY A 155 -24.58 5.87 -7.75
N ALA A 156 -23.83 6.96 -7.78
CA ALA A 156 -23.29 7.53 -9.03
C ALA A 156 -22.20 6.66 -9.66
N ASN A 157 -21.52 5.83 -8.88
CA ASN A 157 -20.54 4.87 -9.36
C ASN A 157 -21.24 3.56 -9.69
N ARG A 158 -21.24 3.19 -10.97
CA ARG A 158 -21.76 1.91 -11.43
C ARG A 158 -20.60 1.08 -11.94
N ILE A 159 -20.17 0.13 -11.14
CA ILE A 159 -19.14 -0.82 -11.56
C ILE A 159 -19.85 -1.95 -12.31
N ARG A 160 -19.59 -2.05 -13.61
CA ARG A 160 -20.13 -3.13 -14.44
C ARG A 160 -19.24 -4.36 -14.44
N ILE A 161 -17.94 -4.16 -14.25
CA ILE A 161 -16.91 -5.18 -14.29
C ILE A 161 -15.97 -4.90 -13.12
N ALA A 162 -15.87 -5.83 -12.17
CA ALA A 162 -14.87 -5.80 -11.11
C ALA A 162 -13.73 -6.73 -11.54
N ILE A 163 -12.56 -6.15 -11.78
CA ILE A 163 -11.34 -6.88 -12.15
C ILE A 163 -10.26 -6.46 -11.18
N ASP A 164 -9.53 -7.43 -10.65
CA ASP A 164 -8.44 -7.19 -9.73
C ASP A 164 -7.11 -6.95 -10.45
N ASP A 165 -6.14 -6.41 -9.73
CA ASP A 165 -4.76 -6.39 -10.18
C ASP A 165 -4.26 -7.82 -10.41
N LEU A 166 -3.48 -8.02 -11.46
CA LEU A 166 -2.85 -9.31 -11.76
C LEU A 166 -1.34 -9.17 -11.65
N ARG A 167 -0.72 -10.12 -10.98
CA ARG A 167 0.75 -10.26 -10.94
C ARG A 167 1.12 -11.70 -11.23
N GLN A 168 1.86 -11.88 -12.30
CA GLN A 168 2.43 -13.17 -12.70
C GLN A 168 3.94 -13.06 -12.80
N THR A 169 4.63 -14.17 -12.50
CA THR A 169 6.09 -14.30 -12.61
C THR A 169 6.39 -15.58 -13.37
N ALA A 170 7.37 -15.58 -14.21
CA ALA A 170 7.85 -16.77 -14.89
C ALA A 170 8.40 -17.79 -13.88
N GLU A 171 8.15 -19.06 -14.11
CA GLU A 171 8.66 -20.16 -13.30
C GLU A 171 10.10 -20.52 -13.71
N ASN A 172 10.37 -20.44 -15.02
CA ASN A 172 11.68 -20.76 -15.58
C ASN A 172 12.40 -19.46 -15.96
N VAL A 173 13.31 -19.04 -15.09
CA VAL A 173 14.11 -17.84 -15.31
C VAL A 173 15.58 -18.27 -15.39
N SER A 174 16.24 -17.90 -16.48
CA SER A 174 17.68 -18.03 -16.66
C SER A 174 18.37 -16.66 -16.56
N SER A 175 19.66 -16.68 -16.30
CA SER A 175 20.51 -15.51 -16.37
C SER A 175 21.42 -15.61 -17.58
N GLU A 176 21.51 -14.53 -18.36
CA GLU A 176 22.42 -14.43 -19.51
C GLU A 176 23.50 -13.40 -19.20
N PRO A 177 24.74 -13.59 -19.71
CA PRO A 177 25.78 -12.58 -19.59
C PRO A 177 25.33 -11.25 -20.20
N ILE A 178 25.72 -10.15 -19.58
CA ILE A 178 25.56 -8.82 -20.19
C ILE A 178 26.67 -8.67 -21.21
N ALA A 179 26.29 -8.55 -22.49
CA ALA A 179 27.22 -8.34 -23.58
C ALA A 179 27.87 -6.94 -23.56
#